data_6f4737438d3dabb95abfde4a283ae9b1
#
_entry.id   6f4737438d3dabb95abfde4a283ae9b1
#
_cell.length_a   1.000
_cell.length_b   1.000
_cell.length_c   1.000
_cell.angle_alpha   90.00
_cell.angle_beta   90.00
_cell.angle_gamma   90.00
#
_symmetry.space_group_name_H-M   'P 1'
#
loop_
_entity.id
_entity.type
_entity.pdbx_description
1 polymer ?
#
loop_
_entity_poly.entity_id
_entity_poly.type
_entity_poly.pdbx_seq_one_letter_code
_entity_poly.pdbx_strand_id
1 'polypeptide(L)'
;MDVRVTRDEAKALDAADPLRRMRERFVLPEGVIYLDGNSLGALPKSASSHLADVVQQQWGHDLITSWNKHAWIEWPQRIAARLAPIVGAKPNELLIADSTSVCLFKLLAAAAAARSGRRTILTQKRNFPTDLYVAQGLAEMLSLQLKTVTPEEIADAIDDDTAVVTLTHVDYRTGAIHDMHTINERAHAAGALTVWDLSHSAGSVLLDLTGAGCDLAVGCGYKYLNGGPGAPAFIFVAERLQSELKPPLQGWMGHSDPFAFDDAYRPAEGITRFLSGTPSVLALAALNAGLATFEGAQMRDVEAKGGALSQLFIDEVERRCGDEVRLASPANRAQRGGHVSFAHPQGYAVTQALIASGVVGDFRAPDLMRFGFAPLYNSFEEAWSAADALARTLAAGTWDQPQFRERQRVT
;
A
#
# COMPACT_ATOMS: atom_id res chain seq x y z
N MET A 1 -21.71 25.03 11.99
CA MET A 1 -21.35 26.17 11.12
C MET A 1 -20.71 25.61 9.89
N ASP A 2 -21.36 25.79 8.76
CA ASP A 2 -20.89 25.29 7.44
C ASP A 2 -19.68 26.17 7.01
N VAL A 3 -18.47 25.70 7.31
CA VAL A 3 -17.24 26.45 6.98
C VAL A 3 -16.95 26.20 5.50
N ARG A 4 -17.48 27.08 4.66
CA ARG A 4 -17.18 27.07 3.24
C ARG A 4 -15.72 27.44 3.03
N VAL A 5 -14.90 26.50 2.59
CA VAL A 5 -13.52 26.81 2.14
C VAL A 5 -13.56 27.36 0.71
N THR A 6 -13.01 28.54 0.51
CA THR A 6 -12.82 29.13 -0.83
C THR A 6 -11.56 28.60 -1.47
N ARG A 7 -11.41 28.76 -2.79
CA ARG A 7 -10.19 28.38 -3.51
C ARG A 7 -8.96 29.11 -2.99
N ASP A 8 -9.12 30.40 -2.62
CA ASP A 8 -8.01 31.20 -2.10
C ASP A 8 -7.60 30.79 -0.70
N GLU A 9 -8.54 30.35 0.14
CA GLU A 9 -8.22 29.72 1.43
C GLU A 9 -7.50 28.37 1.25
N ALA A 10 -7.89 27.56 0.27
CA ALA A 10 -7.16 26.32 -0.08
C ALA A 10 -5.71 26.62 -0.50
N LYS A 11 -5.46 27.66 -1.30
CA LYS A 11 -4.11 28.12 -1.62
C LYS A 11 -3.33 28.62 -0.41
N ALA A 12 -4.02 29.27 0.54
CA ALA A 12 -3.38 29.72 1.79
C ALA A 12 -2.94 28.53 2.63
N LEU A 13 -3.74 27.43 2.66
CA LEU A 13 -3.34 26.17 3.29
C LEU A 13 -2.10 25.56 2.61
N ASP A 14 -2.03 25.58 1.28
CA ASP A 14 -0.82 25.14 0.54
C ASP A 14 0.41 25.98 0.88
N ALA A 15 0.24 27.30 1.04
CA ALA A 15 1.35 28.16 1.40
C ALA A 15 1.90 27.87 2.82
N ALA A 16 1.02 27.42 3.73
CA ALA A 16 1.37 27.05 5.09
C ALA A 16 1.82 25.58 5.25
N ASP A 17 1.67 24.75 4.22
CA ASP A 17 1.98 23.32 4.26
C ASP A 17 3.48 23.05 4.44
N PRO A 18 3.92 22.36 5.51
CA PRO A 18 5.32 22.01 5.73
C PRO A 18 5.86 21.05 4.65
N LEU A 19 4.98 20.25 4.01
CA LEU A 19 5.34 19.28 2.98
C LEU A 19 5.29 19.86 1.55
N ARG A 20 4.91 21.12 1.35
CA ARG A 20 4.72 21.71 0.01
C ARG A 20 5.88 21.51 -0.94
N ARG A 21 7.13 21.58 -0.43
CA ARG A 21 8.35 21.41 -1.25
C ARG A 21 8.59 19.98 -1.71
N MET A 22 7.95 18.99 -1.07
CA MET A 22 8.07 17.59 -1.47
C MET A 22 7.51 17.34 -2.87
N ARG A 23 6.49 18.12 -3.28
CA ARG A 23 5.92 18.06 -4.64
C ARG A 23 6.96 18.27 -5.73
N GLU A 24 7.99 19.10 -5.48
CA GLU A 24 9.06 19.37 -6.43
C GLU A 24 9.91 18.14 -6.78
N ARG A 25 9.79 17.07 -6.00
CA ARG A 25 10.46 15.78 -6.22
C ARG A 25 9.78 14.91 -7.28
N PHE A 26 8.59 15.30 -7.74
CA PHE A 26 7.79 14.51 -8.67
C PHE A 26 7.64 15.17 -10.04
N VAL A 27 7.38 14.32 -11.03
CA VAL A 27 6.95 14.73 -12.37
C VAL A 27 5.43 14.56 -12.43
N LEU A 28 4.72 15.67 -12.49
CA LEU A 28 3.26 15.68 -12.59
C LEU A 28 2.89 16.38 -13.90
N PRO A 29 2.01 15.80 -14.75
CA PRO A 29 1.57 16.43 -15.98
C PRO A 29 0.84 17.74 -15.70
N GLU A 30 1.07 18.74 -16.54
CA GLU A 30 0.38 20.02 -16.42
C GLU A 30 -1.14 19.84 -16.68
N GLY A 31 -1.96 20.54 -15.91
CA GLY A 31 -3.42 20.48 -16.02
C GLY A 31 -4.06 19.19 -15.47
N VAL A 32 -3.28 18.28 -14.88
CA VAL A 32 -3.78 17.04 -14.28
C VAL A 32 -3.76 17.13 -12.75
N ILE A 33 -4.90 16.86 -12.15
CA ILE A 33 -5.06 16.62 -10.71
C ILE A 33 -5.04 15.11 -10.51
N TYR A 34 -3.94 14.56 -9.98
CA TYR A 34 -3.73 13.14 -9.84
C TYR A 34 -4.09 12.65 -8.44
N LEU A 35 -5.27 12.04 -8.31
CA LEU A 35 -5.82 11.49 -7.06
C LEU A 35 -5.93 9.96 -7.12
N ASP A 36 -4.91 9.31 -7.68
CA ASP A 36 -4.86 7.83 -7.77
C ASP A 36 -3.52 7.24 -7.27
N GLY A 37 -2.89 7.92 -6.31
CA GLY A 37 -1.69 7.43 -5.64
C GLY A 37 -1.90 6.12 -4.86
N ASN A 38 -3.14 5.79 -4.54
CA ASN A 38 -3.57 4.52 -3.97
C ASN A 38 -3.57 3.36 -4.98
N SER A 39 -3.40 3.62 -6.27
CA SER A 39 -3.27 2.61 -7.33
C SER A 39 -1.87 2.62 -7.94
N LEU A 40 -1.33 3.79 -8.24
CA LEU A 40 0.05 3.97 -8.71
C LEU A 40 0.59 5.32 -8.21
N GLY A 41 1.77 5.33 -7.59
CA GLY A 41 2.46 6.56 -7.19
C GLY A 41 2.96 7.36 -8.39
N ALA A 42 3.05 8.69 -8.23
CA ALA A 42 3.60 9.57 -9.27
C ALA A 42 5.10 9.33 -9.48
N LEU A 43 5.60 9.65 -10.68
CA LEU A 43 7.00 9.45 -11.04
C LEU A 43 7.94 10.36 -10.23
N PRO A 44 8.88 9.81 -9.44
CA PRO A 44 9.95 10.60 -8.82
C PRO A 44 10.90 11.15 -9.89
N LYS A 45 11.28 12.43 -9.82
CA LYS A 45 12.20 13.06 -10.80
C LYS A 45 13.54 12.33 -10.90
N SER A 46 14.04 11.83 -9.78
CA SER A 46 15.31 11.10 -9.73
C SER A 46 15.25 9.71 -10.36
N ALA A 47 14.06 9.13 -10.55
CA ALA A 47 13.93 7.75 -11.02
C ALA A 47 14.53 7.56 -12.42
N SER A 48 14.28 8.48 -13.35
CA SER A 48 14.76 8.35 -14.73
C SER A 48 16.29 8.36 -14.84
N SER A 49 16.97 9.29 -14.13
CA SER A 49 18.43 9.35 -14.14
C SER A 49 19.06 8.19 -13.40
N HIS A 50 18.47 7.76 -12.27
CA HIS A 50 18.95 6.60 -11.50
C HIS A 50 18.84 5.30 -12.28
N LEU A 51 17.70 5.07 -12.94
CA LEU A 51 17.52 3.90 -13.82
C LEU A 51 18.46 3.94 -15.03
N ALA A 52 18.67 5.10 -15.63
CA ALA A 52 19.62 5.25 -16.74
C ALA A 52 21.05 4.89 -16.31
N ASP A 53 21.48 5.32 -15.11
CA ASP A 53 22.78 4.93 -14.56
C ASP A 53 22.88 3.41 -14.35
N VAL A 54 21.87 2.80 -13.72
CA VAL A 54 21.85 1.34 -13.49
C VAL A 54 21.91 0.57 -14.82
N VAL A 55 21.19 1.02 -15.85
CA VAL A 55 21.17 0.36 -17.15
C VAL A 55 22.48 0.57 -17.92
N GLN A 56 22.95 1.83 -18.01
CA GLN A 56 24.06 2.19 -18.92
C GLN A 56 25.42 1.91 -18.30
N GLN A 57 25.62 2.27 -17.02
CA GLN A 57 26.91 2.14 -16.35
C GLN A 57 27.02 0.79 -15.63
N GLN A 58 26.08 0.53 -14.71
CA GLN A 58 26.21 -0.65 -13.86
C GLN A 58 26.01 -1.94 -14.65
N TRP A 59 24.92 -2.05 -15.41
CA TRP A 59 24.65 -3.23 -16.23
C TRP A 59 25.44 -3.18 -17.55
N GLY A 60 25.36 -2.09 -18.31
CA GLY A 60 25.94 -2.01 -19.66
C GLY A 60 27.46 -2.00 -19.71
N HIS A 61 28.11 -1.34 -18.74
CA HIS A 61 29.56 -1.23 -18.68
C HIS A 61 30.19 -2.23 -17.70
N ASP A 62 29.68 -2.30 -16.47
CA ASP A 62 30.31 -3.09 -15.40
C ASP A 62 29.86 -4.56 -15.40
N LEU A 63 28.77 -4.90 -16.11
CA LEU A 63 28.29 -6.28 -16.33
C LEU A 63 28.13 -7.05 -15.00
N ILE A 64 28.61 -8.29 -14.94
CA ILE A 64 28.50 -9.17 -13.77
C ILE A 64 29.22 -8.64 -12.54
N THR A 65 30.25 -7.81 -12.71
CA THR A 65 31.01 -7.25 -11.59
C THR A 65 30.16 -6.30 -10.73
N SER A 66 29.03 -5.83 -11.25
CA SER A 66 28.11 -4.94 -10.57
C SER A 66 27.51 -5.52 -9.30
N TRP A 67 27.42 -6.84 -9.21
CA TRP A 67 26.97 -7.49 -7.96
C TRP A 67 27.83 -7.10 -6.77
N ASN A 68 29.15 -6.97 -6.94
CA ASN A 68 30.06 -6.52 -5.90
C ASN A 68 30.31 -5.00 -5.97
N LYS A 69 30.61 -4.47 -7.17
CA LYS A 69 31.01 -3.07 -7.35
C LYS A 69 29.91 -2.08 -6.92
N HIS A 70 28.63 -2.41 -7.23
CA HIS A 70 27.47 -1.60 -6.88
C HIS A 70 26.63 -2.24 -5.76
N ALA A 71 27.13 -3.31 -5.14
CA ALA A 71 26.51 -4.02 -4.03
C ALA A 71 25.04 -4.44 -4.31
N TRP A 72 24.72 -4.87 -5.53
CA TRP A 72 23.36 -5.28 -5.89
C TRP A 72 22.82 -6.40 -4.99
N ILE A 73 23.72 -7.25 -4.48
CA ILE A 73 23.34 -8.34 -3.57
C ILE A 73 22.76 -7.83 -2.24
N GLU A 74 23.15 -6.63 -1.82
CA GLU A 74 22.71 -6.01 -0.55
C GLU A 74 21.46 -5.12 -0.73
N TRP A 75 21.07 -4.82 -1.97
CA TRP A 75 19.98 -3.87 -2.23
C TRP A 75 18.65 -4.23 -1.56
N PRO A 76 18.22 -5.50 -1.49
CA PRO A 76 16.99 -5.85 -0.78
C PRO A 76 16.94 -5.35 0.67
N GLN A 77 18.05 -5.48 1.40
CA GLN A 77 18.17 -5.06 2.79
C GLN A 77 18.41 -3.55 2.90
N ARG A 78 19.30 -2.99 2.06
CA ARG A 78 19.65 -1.56 2.09
C ARG A 78 18.44 -0.67 1.74
N ILE A 79 17.62 -1.07 0.78
CA ILE A 79 16.39 -0.35 0.41
C ILE A 79 15.33 -0.53 1.49
N ALA A 80 15.21 -1.74 2.08
CA ALA A 80 14.34 -1.98 3.21
C ALA A 80 14.67 -1.10 4.42
N ALA A 81 15.94 -0.82 4.68
CA ALA A 81 16.36 0.08 5.74
C ALA A 81 15.84 1.53 5.56
N ARG A 82 15.64 1.98 4.30
CA ARG A 82 15.00 3.27 4.01
C ARG A 82 13.48 3.26 4.25
N LEU A 83 12.86 2.09 4.10
CA LEU A 83 11.44 1.91 4.38
C LEU A 83 11.16 1.88 5.89
N ALA A 84 12.11 1.44 6.71
CA ALA A 84 11.93 1.23 8.14
C ALA A 84 11.27 2.42 8.88
N PRO A 85 11.75 3.68 8.75
CA PRO A 85 11.11 4.83 9.40
C PRO A 85 9.71 5.17 8.85
N ILE A 86 9.38 4.72 7.63
CA ILE A 86 8.07 4.97 7.01
C ILE A 86 6.99 4.06 7.60
N VAL A 87 7.37 2.85 8.02
CA VAL A 87 6.42 1.86 8.55
C VAL A 87 6.60 1.60 10.06
N GLY A 88 7.47 2.34 10.74
CA GLY A 88 7.70 2.18 12.17
C GLY A 88 8.24 0.80 12.54
N ALA A 89 9.30 0.36 11.83
CA ALA A 89 9.95 -0.92 12.04
C ALA A 89 11.47 -0.76 12.20
N LYS A 90 12.14 -1.80 12.70
CA LYS A 90 13.59 -1.85 12.68
C LYS A 90 14.10 -2.28 11.30
N PRO A 91 15.28 -1.81 10.85
CA PRO A 91 15.84 -2.22 9.55
C PRO A 91 16.00 -3.73 9.37
N ASN A 92 16.32 -4.47 10.43
CA ASN A 92 16.48 -5.92 10.43
C ASN A 92 15.15 -6.70 10.45
N GLU A 93 14.02 -6.02 10.52
CA GLU A 93 12.67 -6.61 10.43
C GLU A 93 12.06 -6.47 9.02
N LEU A 94 12.75 -5.81 8.08
CA LEU A 94 12.26 -5.52 6.75
C LEU A 94 13.14 -6.09 5.64
N LEU A 95 12.49 -6.47 4.55
CA LEU A 95 13.15 -6.99 3.35
C LEU A 95 12.33 -6.59 2.11
N ILE A 96 13.00 -6.15 1.05
CA ILE A 96 12.35 -5.96 -0.25
C ILE A 96 12.47 -7.26 -1.07
N ALA A 97 11.34 -7.79 -1.50
CA ALA A 97 11.31 -9.06 -2.24
C ALA A 97 10.06 -9.18 -3.12
N ASP A 98 10.14 -9.96 -4.15
CA ASP A 98 9.06 -10.48 -4.98
C ASP A 98 7.87 -9.51 -5.25
N SER A 99 6.69 -10.05 -5.51
CA SER A 99 5.41 -9.33 -5.52
C SER A 99 4.67 -9.52 -4.20
N THR A 100 3.70 -8.64 -3.90
CA THR A 100 2.85 -8.74 -2.70
C THR A 100 2.20 -10.12 -2.58
N SER A 101 1.68 -10.67 -3.67
CA SER A 101 1.05 -12.00 -3.67
C SER A 101 2.00 -13.12 -3.27
N VAL A 102 3.24 -13.11 -3.80
CA VAL A 102 4.27 -14.10 -3.43
C VAL A 102 4.72 -13.92 -1.99
N CYS A 103 4.93 -12.67 -1.56
CA CYS A 103 5.29 -12.35 -0.19
C CYS A 103 4.20 -12.78 0.81
N LEU A 104 2.92 -12.50 0.50
CA LEU A 104 1.79 -12.92 1.30
C LEU A 104 1.72 -14.45 1.44
N PHE A 105 1.87 -15.17 0.33
CA PHE A 105 1.94 -16.64 0.35
C PHE A 105 3.05 -17.14 1.27
N LYS A 106 4.27 -16.57 1.15
CA LYS A 106 5.40 -16.96 2.00
C LYS A 106 5.11 -16.76 3.48
N LEU A 107 4.54 -15.61 3.85
CA LEU A 107 4.27 -15.29 5.24
C LEU A 107 3.13 -16.10 5.81
N LEU A 108 2.02 -16.25 5.08
CA LEU A 108 0.88 -17.06 5.51
C LEU A 108 1.28 -18.53 5.71
N ALA A 109 2.05 -19.10 4.77
CA ALA A 109 2.50 -20.49 4.86
C ALA A 109 3.47 -20.69 6.04
N ALA A 110 4.41 -19.78 6.25
CA ALA A 110 5.34 -19.83 7.37
C ALA A 110 4.61 -19.69 8.72
N ALA A 111 3.64 -18.78 8.82
CA ALA A 111 2.83 -18.56 10.01
C ALA A 111 1.96 -19.77 10.35
N ALA A 112 1.27 -20.33 9.36
CA ALA A 112 0.43 -21.51 9.53
C ALA A 112 1.25 -22.72 9.98
N ALA A 113 2.43 -22.93 9.38
CA ALA A 113 3.33 -24.02 9.76
C ALA A 113 3.88 -23.87 11.18
N ALA A 114 4.12 -22.64 11.66
CA ALA A 114 4.59 -22.36 13.01
C ALA A 114 3.48 -22.54 14.07
N ARG A 115 2.22 -22.64 13.67
CA ARG A 115 1.06 -22.88 14.53
C ARG A 115 0.44 -24.26 14.24
N SER A 116 1.31 -25.27 14.12
CA SER A 116 0.90 -26.65 13.88
C SER A 116 -0.10 -27.13 14.94
N GLY A 117 -1.18 -27.78 14.51
CA GLY A 117 -2.29 -28.20 15.38
C GLY A 117 -3.47 -27.23 15.37
N ARG A 118 -3.34 -26.02 14.82
CA ARG A 118 -4.43 -25.08 14.57
C ARG A 118 -4.81 -25.15 13.09
N ARG A 119 -6.09 -24.96 12.77
CA ARG A 119 -6.61 -25.29 11.44
C ARG A 119 -7.25 -24.12 10.70
N THR A 120 -7.38 -22.97 11.35
CA THR A 120 -8.13 -21.84 10.79
C THR A 120 -7.22 -20.69 10.37
N ILE A 121 -7.35 -20.27 9.12
CA ILE A 121 -6.93 -18.94 8.64
C ILE A 121 -8.16 -18.03 8.72
N LEU A 122 -8.12 -17.00 9.55
CA LEU A 122 -9.20 -16.03 9.72
C LEU A 122 -8.93 -14.77 8.89
N THR A 123 -9.94 -14.31 8.15
CA THR A 123 -9.88 -13.04 7.40
C THR A 123 -11.26 -12.40 7.31
N GLN A 124 -11.32 -11.17 6.77
CA GLN A 124 -12.61 -10.49 6.58
C GLN A 124 -13.25 -10.83 5.23
N LYS A 125 -14.58 -10.84 5.22
CA LYS A 125 -15.37 -10.81 3.97
C LYS A 125 -15.04 -9.55 3.17
N ARG A 126 -14.91 -9.70 1.84
CA ARG A 126 -14.58 -8.61 0.92
C ARG A 126 -13.20 -7.98 1.18
N ASN A 127 -12.27 -8.70 1.80
CA ASN A 127 -10.87 -8.33 1.76
C ASN A 127 -10.39 -8.19 0.30
N PHE A 128 -9.18 -7.64 0.09
CA PHE A 128 -8.66 -7.53 -1.27
C PHE A 128 -8.68 -8.92 -1.96
N PRO A 129 -9.19 -9.02 -3.20
CA PRO A 129 -9.43 -10.33 -3.81
C PRO A 129 -8.21 -11.24 -3.85
N THR A 130 -7.02 -10.69 -4.13
CA THR A 130 -5.78 -11.49 -4.16
C THR A 130 -5.45 -12.08 -2.79
N ASP A 131 -5.70 -11.35 -1.71
CA ASP A 131 -5.43 -11.84 -0.35
C ASP A 131 -6.34 -13.03 -0.02
N LEU A 132 -7.62 -12.92 -0.42
CA LEU A 132 -8.56 -14.04 -0.29
C LEU A 132 -8.13 -15.24 -1.15
N TYR A 133 -7.69 -15.02 -2.40
CA TYR A 133 -7.27 -16.11 -3.29
C TYR A 133 -6.01 -16.81 -2.80
N VAL A 134 -5.01 -16.05 -2.31
CA VAL A 134 -3.80 -16.62 -1.73
C VAL A 134 -4.12 -17.41 -0.46
N ALA A 135 -4.95 -16.85 0.43
CA ALA A 135 -5.37 -17.52 1.65
C ALA A 135 -6.18 -18.80 1.36
N GLN A 136 -7.07 -18.75 0.36
CA GLN A 136 -7.86 -19.93 -0.08
C GLN A 136 -6.96 -21.02 -0.66
N GLY A 137 -6.09 -20.68 -1.62
CA GLY A 137 -5.18 -21.66 -2.22
C GLY A 137 -4.25 -22.30 -1.21
N LEU A 138 -3.77 -21.51 -0.23
CA LEU A 138 -2.95 -22.03 0.87
C LEU A 138 -3.76 -22.95 1.79
N ALA A 139 -4.99 -22.56 2.15
CA ALA A 139 -5.87 -23.37 2.99
C ALA A 139 -6.15 -24.73 2.34
N GLU A 140 -6.43 -24.75 1.03
CA GLU A 140 -6.61 -25.98 0.26
C GLU A 140 -5.34 -26.86 0.27
N MET A 141 -4.16 -26.26 0.03
CA MET A 141 -2.88 -26.94 -0.04
C MET A 141 -2.48 -27.56 1.31
N LEU A 142 -2.76 -26.89 2.42
CA LEU A 142 -2.38 -27.32 3.78
C LEU A 142 -3.51 -28.03 4.54
N SER A 143 -4.69 -28.25 3.89
CA SER A 143 -5.89 -28.82 4.54
C SER A 143 -6.34 -28.00 5.77
N LEU A 144 -6.27 -26.67 5.65
CA LEU A 144 -6.77 -25.71 6.63
C LEU A 144 -8.15 -25.20 6.25
N GLN A 145 -8.84 -24.57 7.19
CA GLN A 145 -10.10 -23.86 6.97
C GLN A 145 -9.86 -22.37 6.75
N LEU A 146 -10.40 -21.79 5.68
CA LEU A 146 -10.50 -20.34 5.52
C LEU A 146 -11.84 -19.87 6.12
N LYS A 147 -11.78 -19.14 7.24
CA LYS A 147 -12.94 -18.52 7.91
C LYS A 147 -13.01 -17.05 7.55
N THR A 148 -14.14 -16.62 6.96
CA THR A 148 -14.36 -15.22 6.59
C THR A 148 -15.51 -14.64 7.39
N VAL A 149 -15.30 -13.50 8.04
CA VAL A 149 -16.29 -12.79 8.87
C VAL A 149 -16.38 -11.32 8.47
N THR A 150 -17.37 -10.58 8.99
CA THR A 150 -17.41 -9.13 8.78
C THR A 150 -16.30 -8.43 9.57
N PRO A 151 -15.91 -7.19 9.20
CA PRO A 151 -14.85 -6.46 9.93
C PRO A 151 -15.12 -6.34 11.43
N GLU A 152 -16.37 -6.16 11.82
CA GLU A 152 -16.81 -5.99 13.21
C GLU A 152 -16.70 -7.29 14.01
N GLU A 153 -16.79 -8.45 13.35
CA GLU A 153 -16.72 -9.76 13.96
C GLU A 153 -15.30 -10.31 14.15
N ILE A 154 -14.27 -9.66 13.55
CA ILE A 154 -12.89 -10.20 13.51
C ILE A 154 -12.38 -10.52 14.93
N ALA A 155 -12.45 -9.57 15.86
CA ALA A 155 -11.89 -9.73 17.18
C ALA A 155 -12.54 -10.88 17.97
N ASP A 156 -13.85 -11.06 17.81
CA ASP A 156 -14.63 -12.11 18.50
C ASP A 156 -14.52 -13.47 17.79
N ALA A 157 -14.15 -13.47 16.51
CA ALA A 157 -13.99 -14.68 15.72
C ALA A 157 -12.63 -15.39 15.92
N ILE A 158 -11.67 -14.71 16.59
CA ILE A 158 -10.36 -15.26 16.93
C ILE A 158 -10.52 -16.25 18.10
N ASP A 159 -10.12 -17.50 17.90
CA ASP A 159 -10.25 -18.59 18.85
C ASP A 159 -8.96 -19.43 18.92
N ASP A 160 -8.98 -20.49 19.72
CA ASP A 160 -7.85 -21.40 19.95
C ASP A 160 -7.54 -22.33 18.75
N ASP A 161 -8.44 -22.45 17.75
CA ASP A 161 -8.19 -23.12 16.48
C ASP A 161 -7.63 -22.17 15.40
N THR A 162 -7.60 -20.86 15.68
CA THR A 162 -7.06 -19.86 14.74
C THR A 162 -5.54 -19.94 14.70
N ALA A 163 -4.98 -20.32 13.55
CA ALA A 163 -3.54 -20.32 13.30
C ALA A 163 -3.04 -18.92 12.91
N VAL A 164 -3.76 -18.28 11.98
CA VAL A 164 -3.36 -17.00 11.39
C VAL A 164 -4.58 -16.09 11.21
N VAL A 165 -4.44 -14.83 11.59
CA VAL A 165 -5.35 -13.75 11.23
C VAL A 165 -4.70 -12.93 10.12
N THR A 166 -5.33 -12.83 8.94
CA THR A 166 -4.79 -12.04 7.82
C THR A 166 -5.78 -10.97 7.36
N LEU A 167 -5.33 -9.72 7.34
CA LEU A 167 -6.17 -8.56 7.04
C LEU A 167 -5.41 -7.52 6.23
N THR A 168 -6.12 -6.81 5.37
CA THR A 168 -5.64 -5.55 4.82
C THR A 168 -5.86 -4.43 5.84
N HIS A 169 -4.81 -3.72 6.25
CA HIS A 169 -4.90 -2.70 7.30
C HIS A 169 -5.82 -1.53 6.91
N VAL A 170 -5.72 -1.07 5.67
CA VAL A 170 -6.64 -0.07 5.08
C VAL A 170 -7.47 -0.74 4.00
N ASP A 171 -8.77 -0.81 4.19
CA ASP A 171 -9.71 -1.40 3.22
C ASP A 171 -9.63 -0.69 1.87
N TYR A 172 -9.40 -1.45 0.81
CA TYR A 172 -9.16 -0.90 -0.54
C TYR A 172 -10.39 -0.24 -1.18
N ARG A 173 -11.59 -0.53 -0.68
CA ARG A 173 -12.85 0.03 -1.19
C ARG A 173 -13.27 1.30 -0.47
N THR A 174 -13.19 1.28 0.84
CA THR A 174 -13.74 2.32 1.70
C THR A 174 -12.69 3.22 2.34
N GLY A 175 -11.44 2.77 2.37
CA GLY A 175 -10.39 3.44 3.12
C GLY A 175 -10.49 3.25 4.64
N ALA A 176 -11.38 2.38 5.13
CA ALA A 176 -11.50 2.12 6.56
C ALA A 176 -10.23 1.46 7.11
N ILE A 177 -9.80 1.88 8.29
CA ILE A 177 -8.62 1.37 8.99
C ILE A 177 -9.04 0.38 10.08
N HIS A 178 -8.39 -0.78 10.14
CA HIS A 178 -8.47 -1.68 11.28
C HIS A 178 -7.59 -1.21 12.44
N ASP A 179 -8.05 -1.42 13.67
CA ASP A 179 -7.21 -1.25 14.86
C ASP A 179 -6.21 -2.43 14.97
N MET A 180 -5.02 -2.21 14.41
CA MET A 180 -3.95 -3.22 14.35
C MET A 180 -3.53 -3.67 15.75
N HIS A 181 -3.42 -2.74 16.70
CA HIS A 181 -2.98 -3.03 18.06
C HIS A 181 -3.96 -3.99 18.76
N THR A 182 -5.24 -3.64 18.78
CA THR A 182 -6.28 -4.47 19.38
C THR A 182 -6.37 -5.86 18.75
N ILE A 183 -6.28 -5.97 17.43
CA ILE A 183 -6.33 -7.25 16.72
C ILE A 183 -5.09 -8.09 17.01
N ASN A 184 -3.89 -7.49 17.04
CA ASN A 184 -2.67 -8.20 17.41
C ASN A 184 -2.74 -8.76 18.86
N GLU A 185 -3.19 -7.95 19.81
CA GLU A 185 -3.37 -8.41 21.20
C GLU A 185 -4.34 -9.58 21.31
N ARG A 186 -5.47 -9.53 20.61
CA ARG A 186 -6.45 -10.62 20.58
C ARG A 186 -5.88 -11.89 19.97
N ALA A 187 -5.17 -11.76 18.83
CA ALA A 187 -4.52 -12.89 18.18
C ALA A 187 -3.48 -13.53 19.10
N HIS A 188 -2.63 -12.73 19.74
CA HIS A 188 -1.61 -13.22 20.66
C HIS A 188 -2.22 -13.91 21.89
N ALA A 189 -3.28 -13.34 22.47
CA ALA A 189 -3.98 -13.95 23.60
C ALA A 189 -4.56 -15.34 23.24
N ALA A 190 -5.01 -15.52 22.01
CA ALA A 190 -5.44 -16.81 21.48
C ALA A 190 -4.28 -17.70 20.99
N GLY A 191 -3.04 -17.18 20.92
CA GLY A 191 -1.85 -17.89 20.40
C GLY A 191 -1.77 -17.96 18.87
N ALA A 192 -2.56 -17.17 18.16
CA ALA A 192 -2.49 -17.00 16.70
C ALA A 192 -1.40 -16.00 16.31
N LEU A 193 -1.00 -16.00 15.02
CA LEU A 193 -0.15 -14.97 14.40
C LEU A 193 -0.98 -14.06 13.52
N THR A 194 -0.52 -12.81 13.35
CA THR A 194 -1.13 -11.85 12.44
C THR A 194 -0.28 -11.65 11.21
N VAL A 195 -0.92 -11.51 10.04
CA VAL A 195 -0.30 -11.13 8.76
C VAL A 195 -1.09 -9.97 8.17
N TRP A 196 -0.46 -8.80 8.07
CA TRP A 196 -1.08 -7.59 7.59
C TRP A 196 -0.68 -7.26 6.15
N ASP A 197 -1.65 -6.92 5.29
CA ASP A 197 -1.37 -6.22 4.03
C ASP A 197 -1.41 -4.71 4.26
N LEU A 198 -0.29 -4.05 4.03
CA LEU A 198 -0.07 -2.62 4.22
C LEU A 198 -0.06 -1.85 2.90
N SER A 199 -0.52 -2.45 1.80
CA SER A 199 -0.44 -1.85 0.45
C SER A 199 -1.13 -0.50 0.31
N HIS A 200 -2.13 -0.22 1.14
CA HIS A 200 -2.82 1.08 1.19
C HIS A 200 -2.43 1.93 2.42
N SER A 201 -1.55 1.43 3.27
CA SER A 201 -1.11 2.11 4.49
C SER A 201 0.30 2.68 4.38
N ALA A 202 1.25 1.88 3.87
CA ALA A 202 2.66 2.27 3.79
C ALA A 202 2.84 3.52 2.92
N GLY A 203 3.35 4.59 3.52
CA GLY A 203 3.55 5.89 2.87
C GLY A 203 2.35 6.85 2.92
N SER A 204 1.23 6.47 3.53
CA SER A 204 0.04 7.33 3.66
C SER A 204 -0.51 7.42 5.07
N VAL A 205 -0.36 6.37 5.88
CA VAL A 205 -0.81 6.30 7.27
C VAL A 205 0.40 6.19 8.19
N LEU A 206 0.32 6.81 9.36
CA LEU A 206 1.34 6.64 10.39
C LEU A 206 1.27 5.20 10.91
N LEU A 207 2.33 4.45 10.68
CA LEU A 207 2.49 3.08 11.15
C LEU A 207 3.55 3.01 12.25
N ASP A 208 3.35 2.12 13.20
CA ASP A 208 4.33 1.69 14.18
C ASP A 208 4.23 0.17 14.33
N LEU A 209 4.80 -0.57 13.37
CA LEU A 209 4.69 -2.03 13.33
C LEU A 209 5.30 -2.69 14.57
N THR A 210 6.43 -2.16 15.04
CA THR A 210 7.11 -2.68 16.24
C THR A 210 6.29 -2.37 17.49
N GLY A 211 5.82 -1.12 17.67
CA GLY A 211 5.03 -0.71 18.83
C GLY A 211 3.64 -1.32 18.88
N ALA A 212 3.02 -1.57 17.72
CA ALA A 212 1.74 -2.25 17.62
C ALA A 212 1.82 -3.78 17.85
N GLY A 213 3.01 -4.33 18.07
CA GLY A 213 3.21 -5.76 18.26
C GLY A 213 2.94 -6.61 17.03
N CYS A 214 3.06 -6.03 15.82
CA CYS A 214 2.85 -6.73 14.57
C CYS A 214 3.75 -7.97 14.48
N ASP A 215 3.20 -9.09 13.98
CA ASP A 215 3.97 -10.30 13.73
C ASP A 215 4.61 -10.29 12.35
N LEU A 216 3.77 -10.15 11.35
CA LEU A 216 4.13 -10.24 9.94
C LEU A 216 3.34 -9.21 9.14
N ALA A 217 3.99 -8.64 8.12
CA ALA A 217 3.28 -7.80 7.16
C ALA A 217 3.90 -7.86 5.77
N VAL A 218 3.09 -7.54 4.78
CA VAL A 218 3.49 -7.28 3.39
C VAL A 218 2.98 -5.93 2.95
N GLY A 219 3.52 -5.39 1.87
CA GLY A 219 2.95 -4.25 1.18
C GLY A 219 3.61 -4.05 -0.18
N CYS A 220 2.93 -3.39 -1.09
CA CYS A 220 3.46 -3.12 -2.42
C CYS A 220 4.31 -1.85 -2.47
N GLY A 221 5.31 -1.83 -3.36
CA GLY A 221 6.20 -0.67 -3.54
C GLY A 221 5.67 0.39 -4.52
N TYR A 222 4.63 0.09 -5.33
CA TYR A 222 4.25 0.93 -6.47
C TYR A 222 3.15 1.96 -6.18
N LYS A 223 2.46 1.89 -5.04
CA LYS A 223 1.41 2.85 -4.65
C LYS A 223 2.03 4.08 -3.98
N TYR A 224 1.63 4.40 -2.77
CA TYR A 224 2.14 5.57 -2.02
C TYR A 224 3.65 5.60 -1.80
N LEU A 225 4.35 4.46 -1.93
CA LEU A 225 5.81 4.39 -1.87
C LEU A 225 6.50 4.83 -3.19
N ASN A 226 5.74 5.14 -4.23
CA ASN A 226 6.21 5.75 -5.49
C ASN A 226 7.28 4.97 -6.24
N GLY A 227 7.36 3.65 -6.05
CA GLY A 227 8.40 2.79 -6.65
C GLY A 227 8.20 2.47 -8.13
N GLY A 228 7.14 3.00 -8.75
CA GLY A 228 6.82 2.79 -10.16
C GLY A 228 6.13 1.47 -10.47
N PRO A 229 5.65 1.29 -11.72
CA PRO A 229 4.89 0.12 -12.14
C PRO A 229 5.71 -1.17 -11.98
N GLY A 230 5.13 -2.17 -11.31
CA GLY A 230 5.79 -3.44 -11.03
C GLY A 230 6.87 -3.39 -9.96
N ALA A 231 6.96 -2.31 -9.17
CA ALA A 231 7.88 -2.24 -8.04
C ALA A 231 7.70 -3.44 -7.11
N PRO A 232 8.81 -3.99 -6.56
CA PRO A 232 8.75 -5.13 -5.66
C PRO A 232 7.99 -4.79 -4.38
N ALA A 233 7.52 -5.83 -3.72
CA ALA A 233 6.90 -5.74 -2.41
C ALA A 233 7.95 -5.65 -1.31
N PHE A 234 7.49 -5.39 -0.10
CA PHE A 234 8.28 -5.59 1.11
C PHE A 234 7.64 -6.64 2.01
N ILE A 235 8.49 -7.28 2.81
CA ILE A 235 8.12 -8.18 3.90
C ILE A 235 8.57 -7.52 5.21
N PHE A 236 7.71 -7.57 6.22
CA PHE A 236 8.05 -7.36 7.62
C PHE A 236 7.91 -8.68 8.37
N VAL A 237 8.94 -9.03 9.15
CA VAL A 237 8.91 -10.16 10.09
C VAL A 237 9.47 -9.66 11.41
N ALA A 238 8.66 -9.67 12.45
CA ALA A 238 9.10 -9.27 13.78
C ALA A 238 10.34 -10.07 14.20
N GLU A 239 11.36 -9.39 14.74
CA GLU A 239 12.66 -9.97 15.08
C GLU A 239 12.52 -11.25 15.92
N ARG A 240 11.56 -11.28 16.85
CA ARG A 240 11.27 -12.43 17.73
C ARG A 240 10.83 -13.69 16.97
N LEU A 241 10.32 -13.56 15.74
CA LEU A 241 9.80 -14.67 14.94
C LEU A 241 10.77 -15.15 13.85
N GLN A 242 11.83 -14.39 13.56
CA GLN A 242 12.71 -14.69 12.42
C GLN A 242 13.43 -16.04 12.53
N SER A 243 13.78 -16.48 13.74
CA SER A 243 14.40 -17.78 13.96
C SER A 243 13.40 -18.94 13.95
N GLU A 244 12.14 -18.67 14.33
CA GLU A 244 11.05 -19.67 14.40
C GLU A 244 10.49 -19.99 13.01
N LEU A 245 10.27 -18.95 12.19
CA LEU A 245 9.57 -19.08 10.93
C LEU A 245 10.44 -19.68 9.83
N LYS A 246 9.87 -20.61 9.09
CA LYS A 246 10.51 -21.27 7.95
C LYS A 246 9.75 -20.90 6.68
N PRO A 247 10.36 -20.11 5.76
CA PRO A 247 9.71 -19.78 4.50
C PRO A 247 9.49 -21.06 3.67
N PRO A 248 8.30 -21.22 3.05
CA PRO A 248 7.97 -22.42 2.28
C PRO A 248 8.73 -22.45 0.94
N LEU A 249 9.04 -21.27 0.40
CA LEU A 249 9.77 -21.10 -0.85
C LEU A 249 11.24 -20.87 -0.55
N GLN A 250 11.96 -21.98 -0.36
CA GLN A 250 13.39 -22.00 -0.12
C GLN A 250 14.14 -21.74 -1.44
N GLY A 251 14.96 -20.70 -1.47
CA GLY A 251 15.72 -20.34 -2.65
C GLY A 251 17.16 -19.97 -2.32
N TRP A 252 18.02 -19.98 -3.31
CA TRP A 252 19.46 -19.82 -3.13
C TRP A 252 19.85 -18.49 -2.45
N MET A 253 19.11 -17.38 -2.70
CA MET A 253 19.37 -16.09 -2.07
C MET A 253 18.95 -16.04 -0.58
N GLY A 254 18.13 -16.98 -0.13
CA GLY A 254 17.78 -17.18 1.28
C GLY A 254 18.66 -18.20 2.00
N HIS A 255 19.64 -18.78 1.31
CA HIS A 255 20.59 -19.73 1.89
C HIS A 255 21.65 -19.00 2.73
N SER A 256 22.18 -19.65 3.77
CA SER A 256 23.23 -19.10 4.65
C SER A 256 24.53 -18.77 3.92
N ASP A 257 24.83 -19.51 2.85
CA ASP A 257 25.92 -19.25 1.91
C ASP A 257 25.41 -19.49 0.48
N PRO A 258 24.90 -18.46 -0.20
CA PRO A 258 24.29 -18.59 -1.52
C PRO A 258 25.23 -19.13 -2.62
N PHE A 259 26.53 -18.96 -2.45
CA PHE A 259 27.54 -19.34 -3.44
C PHE A 259 28.27 -20.65 -3.11
N ALA A 260 27.90 -21.31 -2.01
CA ALA A 260 28.41 -22.68 -1.73
C ALA A 260 27.83 -23.71 -2.70
N PHE A 261 26.63 -23.42 -3.29
CA PHE A 261 25.90 -24.33 -4.19
C PHE A 261 25.70 -25.74 -3.61
N ASP A 262 25.42 -25.79 -2.30
CA ASP A 262 25.15 -27.04 -1.58
C ASP A 262 23.82 -27.65 -2.03
N ASP A 263 23.75 -28.98 -2.04
CA ASP A 263 22.50 -29.72 -2.35
C ASP A 263 21.43 -29.55 -1.24
N ALA A 264 21.85 -29.28 -0.02
CA ALA A 264 20.95 -29.12 1.13
C ALA A 264 20.77 -27.65 1.47
N TYR A 265 19.51 -27.22 1.57
CA TYR A 265 19.19 -25.84 1.98
C TYR A 265 19.47 -25.62 3.47
N ARG A 266 20.26 -24.61 3.76
CA ARG A 266 20.45 -24.06 5.11
C ARG A 266 19.96 -22.62 5.12
N PRO A 267 18.94 -22.24 5.93
CA PRO A 267 18.42 -20.89 5.92
C PRO A 267 19.45 -19.86 6.39
N ALA A 268 19.47 -18.72 5.77
CA ALA A 268 20.20 -17.55 6.26
C ALA A 268 19.66 -17.11 7.64
N GLU A 269 20.48 -16.37 8.37
CA GLU A 269 20.05 -15.75 9.62
C GLU A 269 19.10 -14.58 9.37
N GLY A 270 18.27 -14.28 10.35
CA GLY A 270 17.35 -13.14 10.32
C GLY A 270 16.35 -13.21 9.18
N ILE A 271 15.93 -12.05 8.71
CA ILE A 271 14.89 -11.92 7.68
C ILE A 271 15.37 -12.34 6.28
N THR A 272 16.67 -12.40 6.04
CA THR A 272 17.27 -12.76 4.74
C THR A 272 16.81 -14.13 4.25
N ARG A 273 16.48 -15.07 5.15
CA ARG A 273 15.92 -16.38 4.79
C ARG A 273 14.63 -16.34 3.96
N PHE A 274 13.94 -15.19 3.95
CA PHE A 274 12.73 -14.97 3.15
C PHE A 274 13.03 -14.53 1.69
N LEU A 275 14.29 -14.31 1.32
CA LEU A 275 14.68 -14.22 -0.09
C LEU A 275 14.56 -15.59 -0.76
N SER A 276 14.24 -15.59 -2.06
CA SER A 276 14.14 -16.81 -2.85
C SER A 276 15.12 -16.77 -4.04
N GLY A 277 14.76 -16.08 -5.10
CA GLY A 277 15.57 -15.95 -6.31
C GLY A 277 16.37 -14.65 -6.36
N THR A 278 17.03 -14.45 -7.48
CA THR A 278 17.77 -13.22 -7.80
C THR A 278 16.87 -11.99 -7.70
N PRO A 279 17.25 -10.97 -6.95
CA PRO A 279 16.45 -9.74 -6.84
C PRO A 279 16.29 -9.02 -8.16
N SER A 280 15.12 -8.38 -8.38
CA SER A 280 14.82 -7.58 -9.56
C SER A 280 15.53 -6.22 -9.48
N VAL A 281 16.79 -6.14 -9.87
CA VAL A 281 17.67 -4.98 -9.67
C VAL A 281 17.07 -3.69 -10.23
N LEU A 282 16.52 -3.71 -11.47
CA LEU A 282 15.93 -2.50 -12.07
C LEU A 282 14.70 -2.01 -11.30
N ALA A 283 13.85 -2.93 -10.83
CA ALA A 283 12.69 -2.57 -10.03
C ALA A 283 13.08 -2.08 -8.62
N LEU A 284 14.14 -2.64 -8.03
CA LEU A 284 14.75 -2.14 -6.79
C LEU A 284 15.29 -0.72 -6.95
N ALA A 285 15.93 -0.41 -8.09
CA ALA A 285 16.40 0.95 -8.39
C ALA A 285 15.25 1.96 -8.43
N ALA A 286 14.15 1.61 -9.09
CA ALA A 286 12.96 2.46 -9.15
C ALA A 286 12.35 2.66 -7.76
N LEU A 287 12.20 1.60 -6.96
CA LEU A 287 11.69 1.69 -5.58
C LEU A 287 12.60 2.54 -4.71
N ASN A 288 13.92 2.42 -4.85
CA ASN A 288 14.88 3.25 -4.12
C ASN A 288 14.66 4.75 -4.40
N ALA A 289 14.41 5.12 -5.65
CA ALA A 289 14.07 6.49 -6.02
C ALA A 289 12.71 6.92 -5.44
N GLY A 290 11.74 6.01 -5.38
CA GLY A 290 10.45 6.24 -4.72
C GLY A 290 10.59 6.56 -3.23
N LEU A 291 11.33 5.72 -2.50
CA LEU A 291 11.56 5.92 -1.07
C LEU A 291 12.37 7.19 -0.77
N ALA A 292 13.25 7.61 -1.68
CA ALA A 292 13.98 8.87 -1.54
C ALA A 292 13.07 10.10 -1.53
N THR A 293 11.83 10.00 -2.06
CA THR A 293 10.85 11.10 -1.98
C THR A 293 10.37 11.40 -0.56
N PHE A 294 10.55 10.48 0.38
CA PHE A 294 10.20 10.66 1.80
C PHE A 294 11.33 11.29 2.64
N GLU A 295 12.53 11.45 2.10
CA GLU A 295 13.64 12.01 2.85
C GLU A 295 13.30 13.41 3.42
N GLY A 296 13.44 13.56 4.74
CA GLY A 296 13.10 14.80 5.45
C GLY A 296 11.61 15.00 5.75
N ALA A 297 10.72 14.10 5.29
CA ALA A 297 9.32 14.09 5.71
C ALA A 297 9.16 13.27 6.99
N GLN A 298 8.32 13.77 7.92
CA GLN A 298 7.90 12.99 9.08
C GLN A 298 6.56 12.33 8.78
N MET A 299 6.42 11.02 9.04
CA MET A 299 5.17 10.29 8.71
C MET A 299 3.94 10.85 9.41
N ARG A 300 4.08 11.42 10.62
CA ARG A 300 2.98 12.16 11.28
C ARG A 300 2.49 13.36 10.48
N ASP A 301 3.40 14.08 9.80
CA ASP A 301 3.03 15.24 8.98
C ASP A 301 2.38 14.78 7.67
N VAL A 302 2.85 13.64 7.10
CA VAL A 302 2.26 12.97 5.94
C VAL A 302 0.82 12.57 6.25
N GLU A 303 0.58 11.85 7.35
CA GLU A 303 -0.77 11.45 7.76
C GLU A 303 -1.65 12.67 8.08
N ALA A 304 -1.11 13.66 8.81
CA ALA A 304 -1.85 14.87 9.15
C ALA A 304 -2.31 15.62 7.91
N LYS A 305 -1.45 15.80 6.90
CA LYS A 305 -1.80 16.42 5.63
C LYS A 305 -2.79 15.56 4.84
N GLY A 306 -2.57 14.25 4.73
CA GLY A 306 -3.46 13.33 4.01
C GLY A 306 -4.89 13.35 4.56
N GLY A 307 -5.01 13.34 5.88
CA GLY A 307 -6.31 13.48 6.54
C GLY A 307 -6.96 14.85 6.32
N ALA A 308 -6.18 15.94 6.29
CA ALA A 308 -6.71 17.29 6.03
C ALA A 308 -7.16 17.43 4.55
N LEU A 309 -6.38 16.92 3.59
CA LEU A 309 -6.76 16.89 2.17
C LEU A 309 -8.06 16.12 1.94
N SER A 310 -8.14 14.90 2.50
CA SER A 310 -9.31 14.05 2.35
C SER A 310 -10.54 14.65 3.05
N GLN A 311 -10.38 15.33 4.18
CA GLN A 311 -11.49 15.99 4.86
C GLN A 311 -12.00 17.20 4.06
N LEU A 312 -11.10 18.08 3.58
CA LEU A 312 -11.49 19.19 2.70
C LEU A 312 -12.27 18.70 1.48
N PHE A 313 -11.79 17.60 0.85
CA PHE A 313 -12.47 17.02 -0.30
C PHE A 313 -13.88 16.52 0.06
N ILE A 314 -14.03 15.80 1.18
CA ILE A 314 -15.33 15.31 1.66
C ILE A 314 -16.28 16.48 1.89
N ASP A 315 -15.87 17.46 2.68
CA ASP A 315 -16.72 18.62 3.06
C ASP A 315 -17.19 19.38 1.82
N GLU A 316 -16.31 19.58 0.84
CA GLU A 316 -16.66 20.27 -0.40
C GLU A 316 -17.54 19.43 -1.34
N VAL A 317 -17.35 18.11 -1.40
CA VAL A 317 -18.22 17.21 -2.18
C VAL A 317 -19.62 17.14 -1.56
N GLU A 318 -19.73 16.89 -0.25
CA GLU A 318 -21.03 16.81 0.42
C GLU A 318 -21.80 18.13 0.30
N ARG A 319 -21.13 19.26 0.48
CA ARG A 319 -21.74 20.58 0.34
C ARG A 319 -22.24 20.89 -1.07
N ARG A 320 -21.52 20.45 -2.11
CA ARG A 320 -21.80 20.81 -3.51
C ARG A 320 -22.69 19.80 -4.22
N CYS A 321 -22.54 18.52 -3.91
CA CYS A 321 -23.24 17.43 -4.59
C CYS A 321 -24.46 16.93 -3.79
N GLY A 322 -24.52 17.21 -2.48
CA GLY A 322 -25.64 16.77 -1.64
C GLY A 322 -25.89 15.25 -1.77
N ASP A 323 -27.14 14.90 -1.98
CA ASP A 323 -27.59 13.50 -2.06
C ASP A 323 -27.28 12.80 -3.39
N GLU A 324 -26.67 13.50 -4.37
CA GLU A 324 -26.27 12.87 -5.66
C GLU A 324 -25.17 11.83 -5.46
N VAL A 325 -24.34 11.99 -4.43
CA VAL A 325 -23.30 11.03 -4.06
C VAL A 325 -23.40 10.66 -2.59
N ARG A 326 -23.03 9.45 -2.24
CA ARG A 326 -23.01 8.99 -0.85
C ARG A 326 -21.58 8.66 -0.42
N LEU A 327 -21.13 9.28 0.67
CA LEU A 327 -19.84 8.92 1.27
C LEU A 327 -19.83 7.43 1.67
N ALA A 328 -18.86 6.67 1.15
CA ALA A 328 -18.67 5.27 1.46
C ALA A 328 -17.44 5.02 2.38
N SER A 329 -16.62 6.04 2.56
CA SER A 329 -15.51 6.03 3.53
C SER A 329 -16.00 6.39 4.93
N PRO A 330 -15.26 6.01 5.99
CA PRO A 330 -15.55 6.50 7.35
C PRO A 330 -15.52 8.03 7.41
N ALA A 331 -16.57 8.64 7.98
CA ALA A 331 -16.61 10.08 8.22
C ALA A 331 -15.56 10.52 9.25
N ASN A 332 -15.31 9.69 10.27
CA ASN A 332 -14.26 9.95 11.25
C ASN A 332 -12.88 9.80 10.61
N ARG A 333 -12.14 10.92 10.61
CA ARG A 333 -10.78 10.98 10.06
C ARG A 333 -9.82 9.95 10.67
N ALA A 334 -9.92 9.65 11.95
CA ALA A 334 -9.06 8.69 12.65
C ALA A 334 -9.29 7.23 12.21
N GLN A 335 -10.39 6.97 11.50
CA GLN A 335 -10.75 5.65 10.99
C GLN A 335 -10.57 5.55 9.47
N ARG A 336 -9.92 6.55 8.84
CA ARG A 336 -9.78 6.65 7.38
C ARG A 336 -8.34 6.75 6.95
N GLY A 337 -7.93 5.92 6.00
CA GLY A 337 -6.61 5.92 5.36
C GLY A 337 -6.45 7.01 4.28
N GLY A 338 -5.51 6.78 3.36
CA GLY A 338 -5.08 7.76 2.37
C GLY A 338 -6.04 8.00 1.20
N HIS A 339 -7.22 7.35 1.14
CA HIS A 339 -8.18 7.57 0.07
C HIS A 339 -9.62 7.73 0.58
N VAL A 340 -10.44 8.36 -0.23
CA VAL A 340 -11.87 8.57 -0.01
C VAL A 340 -12.66 7.92 -1.13
N SER A 341 -13.79 7.33 -0.79
CA SER A 341 -14.72 6.71 -1.74
C SER A 341 -16.11 7.32 -1.61
N PHE A 342 -16.68 7.69 -2.75
CA PHE A 342 -18.08 8.07 -2.88
C PHE A 342 -18.82 7.08 -3.78
N ALA A 343 -20.02 6.69 -3.38
CA ALA A 343 -20.89 5.84 -4.17
C ALA A 343 -21.80 6.69 -5.07
N HIS A 344 -21.91 6.30 -6.35
CA HIS A 344 -22.85 6.86 -7.31
C HIS A 344 -23.32 5.73 -8.28
N PRO A 345 -24.62 5.62 -8.62
CA PRO A 345 -25.12 4.53 -9.48
C PRO A 345 -24.40 4.43 -10.84
N GLN A 346 -23.91 5.56 -11.36
CA GLN A 346 -23.13 5.65 -12.60
C GLN A 346 -21.66 6.02 -12.31
N GLY A 347 -21.12 5.57 -11.18
CA GLY A 347 -19.78 5.95 -10.69
C GLY A 347 -18.68 5.73 -11.72
N TYR A 348 -18.77 4.67 -12.53
CA TYR A 348 -17.80 4.44 -13.61
C TYR A 348 -17.81 5.58 -14.64
N ALA A 349 -18.96 5.93 -15.18
CA ALA A 349 -19.09 6.97 -16.20
C ALA A 349 -18.67 8.35 -15.65
N VAL A 350 -19.03 8.65 -14.40
CA VAL A 350 -18.60 9.89 -13.72
C VAL A 350 -17.08 9.92 -13.59
N THR A 351 -16.45 8.81 -13.17
CA THR A 351 -14.98 8.72 -13.08
C THR A 351 -14.31 8.94 -14.43
N GLN A 352 -14.83 8.33 -15.52
CA GLN A 352 -14.29 8.52 -16.86
C GLN A 352 -14.42 9.97 -17.35
N ALA A 353 -15.54 10.63 -17.07
CA ALA A 353 -15.75 12.04 -17.39
C ALA A 353 -14.78 12.96 -16.59
N LEU A 354 -14.52 12.66 -15.33
CA LEU A 354 -13.53 13.36 -14.52
C LEU A 354 -12.11 13.20 -15.08
N ILE A 355 -11.72 11.96 -15.44
CA ILE A 355 -10.42 11.70 -16.08
C ILE A 355 -10.28 12.51 -17.36
N ALA A 356 -11.30 12.53 -18.21
CA ALA A 356 -11.31 13.34 -19.44
C ALA A 356 -11.20 14.84 -19.17
N SER A 357 -11.62 15.32 -17.99
CA SER A 357 -11.47 16.72 -17.56
C SER A 357 -10.19 17.03 -16.80
N GLY A 358 -9.28 16.03 -16.67
CA GLY A 358 -7.99 16.20 -16.01
C GLY A 358 -7.99 15.86 -14.51
N VAL A 359 -9.08 15.32 -13.94
CA VAL A 359 -9.11 14.84 -12.54
C VAL A 359 -9.06 13.32 -12.55
N VAL A 360 -7.92 12.75 -12.18
CA VAL A 360 -7.67 11.31 -12.22
C VAL A 360 -7.89 10.70 -10.85
N GLY A 361 -8.96 9.93 -10.73
CA GLY A 361 -9.24 8.96 -9.67
C GLY A 361 -9.52 7.61 -10.29
N ASP A 362 -9.97 6.63 -9.53
CA ASP A 362 -10.33 5.33 -10.05
C ASP A 362 -11.73 4.85 -9.62
N PHE A 363 -12.16 3.73 -10.18
CA PHE A 363 -13.47 3.15 -9.93
C PHE A 363 -13.36 1.74 -9.37
N ARG A 364 -14.20 1.40 -8.40
CA ARG A 364 -14.39 0.04 -7.89
C ARG A 364 -15.85 -0.36 -7.96
N ALA A 365 -16.11 -1.45 -8.69
CA ALA A 365 -17.45 -2.00 -8.82
C ALA A 365 -18.06 -2.34 -7.44
N PRO A 366 -19.39 -2.19 -7.29
CA PRO A 366 -20.32 -1.83 -8.35
C PRO A 366 -20.43 -0.33 -8.65
N ASP A 367 -20.13 0.57 -7.69
CA ASP A 367 -20.57 1.95 -7.68
C ASP A 367 -19.59 2.97 -7.05
N LEU A 368 -18.38 2.54 -6.65
CA LEU A 368 -17.45 3.38 -5.89
C LEU A 368 -16.47 4.15 -6.79
N MET A 369 -16.54 5.47 -6.72
CA MET A 369 -15.50 6.39 -7.20
C MET A 369 -14.49 6.58 -6.07
N ARG A 370 -13.19 6.34 -6.32
CA ARG A 370 -12.13 6.50 -5.32
C ARG A 370 -11.20 7.65 -5.67
N PHE A 371 -10.77 8.36 -4.65
CA PHE A 371 -9.84 9.48 -4.75
C PHE A 371 -8.74 9.31 -3.70
N GLY A 372 -7.52 9.02 -4.14
CA GLY A 372 -6.38 8.77 -3.29
C GLY A 372 -5.49 10.00 -3.16
N PHE A 373 -5.32 10.45 -1.93
CA PHE A 373 -4.52 11.62 -1.61
C PHE A 373 -3.11 11.19 -1.22
N ALA A 374 -2.12 11.60 -2.01
CA ALA A 374 -0.71 11.39 -1.71
C ALA A 374 -0.10 12.71 -1.18
N PRO A 375 0.12 12.83 0.13
CA PRO A 375 0.46 14.10 0.77
C PRO A 375 1.78 14.71 0.30
N LEU A 376 2.69 13.89 -0.23
CA LEU A 376 3.96 14.39 -0.74
C LEU A 376 3.81 15.24 -2.01
N TYR A 377 2.73 15.07 -2.79
CA TYR A 377 2.56 15.82 -4.03
C TYR A 377 1.18 16.45 -4.22
N ASN A 378 0.12 15.98 -3.58
CA ASN A 378 -1.18 16.64 -3.68
C ASN A 378 -1.24 17.91 -2.83
N SER A 379 -2.00 18.90 -3.34
CA SER A 379 -2.23 20.19 -2.71
C SER A 379 -3.69 20.34 -2.27
N PHE A 380 -3.95 21.29 -1.36
CA PHE A 380 -5.30 21.64 -0.91
C PHE A 380 -6.10 22.29 -2.04
N GLU A 381 -5.44 23.10 -2.89
CA GLU A 381 -6.09 23.66 -4.08
C GLU A 381 -6.53 22.57 -5.06
N GLU A 382 -5.74 21.49 -5.23
CA GLU A 382 -6.13 20.33 -6.04
C GLU A 382 -7.32 19.59 -5.45
N ALA A 383 -7.34 19.34 -4.14
CA ALA A 383 -8.46 18.70 -3.47
C ALA A 383 -9.77 19.52 -3.62
N TRP A 384 -9.69 20.83 -3.43
CA TRP A 384 -10.81 21.74 -3.65
C TRP A 384 -11.29 21.73 -5.11
N SER A 385 -10.35 21.83 -6.06
CA SER A 385 -10.66 21.87 -7.50
C SER A 385 -11.24 20.56 -8.00
N ALA A 386 -10.79 19.41 -7.47
CA ALA A 386 -11.35 18.10 -7.78
C ALA A 386 -12.81 17.98 -7.30
N ALA A 387 -13.13 18.46 -6.10
CA ALA A 387 -14.51 18.49 -5.60
C ALA A 387 -15.40 19.40 -6.47
N ASP A 388 -14.89 20.55 -6.88
CA ASP A 388 -15.59 21.46 -7.82
C ASP A 388 -15.82 20.81 -9.20
N ALA A 389 -14.84 20.09 -9.72
CA ALA A 389 -14.96 19.36 -10.98
C ALA A 389 -16.00 18.24 -10.89
N LEU A 390 -16.03 17.48 -9.81
CA LEU A 390 -17.03 16.44 -9.57
C LEU A 390 -18.45 17.05 -9.55
N ALA A 391 -18.65 18.12 -8.80
CA ALA A 391 -19.93 18.80 -8.72
C ALA A 391 -20.40 19.32 -10.08
N ARG A 392 -19.50 19.95 -10.86
CA ARG A 392 -19.84 20.42 -12.22
C ARG A 392 -20.16 19.26 -13.16
N THR A 393 -19.43 18.15 -13.08
CA THR A 393 -19.65 16.96 -13.91
C THR A 393 -21.01 16.34 -13.64
N LEU A 394 -21.44 16.28 -12.38
CA LEU A 394 -22.75 15.79 -11.99
C LEU A 394 -23.86 16.76 -12.41
N ALA A 395 -23.80 18.02 -12.01
CA ALA A 395 -24.82 19.03 -12.30
C ALA A 395 -25.06 19.25 -13.80
N ALA A 396 -24.01 19.21 -14.61
CA ALA A 396 -24.13 19.35 -16.07
C ALA A 396 -24.47 18.05 -16.80
N GLY A 397 -24.49 16.90 -16.11
CA GLY A 397 -24.74 15.60 -16.72
C GLY A 397 -23.70 15.21 -17.80
N THR A 398 -22.51 15.79 -17.78
CA THR A 398 -21.48 15.58 -18.82
C THR A 398 -20.94 14.15 -18.84
N TRP A 399 -21.13 13.40 -17.76
CA TRP A 399 -20.79 11.98 -17.65
C TRP A 399 -21.74 11.08 -18.44
N ASP A 400 -22.95 11.56 -18.79
CA ASP A 400 -23.98 10.78 -19.48
C ASP A 400 -23.77 10.75 -21.01
N GLN A 401 -22.61 10.23 -21.41
CA GLN A 401 -22.22 10.06 -22.80
C GLN A 401 -21.81 8.62 -23.07
N PRO A 402 -22.09 8.06 -24.26
CA PRO A 402 -21.78 6.66 -24.61
C PRO A 402 -20.30 6.31 -24.35
N GLN A 403 -19.39 7.20 -24.68
CA GLN A 403 -17.94 7.00 -24.53
C GLN A 403 -17.49 6.78 -23.10
N PHE A 404 -18.20 7.33 -22.11
CA PHE A 404 -17.88 7.16 -20.68
C PHE A 404 -18.54 5.93 -20.07
N ARG A 405 -19.48 5.31 -20.75
CA ARG A 405 -20.16 4.08 -20.28
C ARG A 405 -19.47 2.81 -20.74
N GLU A 406 -18.64 2.88 -21.78
CA GLU A 406 -17.88 1.74 -22.28
C GLU A 406 -16.79 1.34 -21.30
N ARG A 407 -16.92 0.14 -20.72
CA ARG A 407 -15.98 -0.33 -19.70
C ARG A 407 -14.67 -0.79 -20.33
N GLN A 408 -13.60 -0.19 -19.87
CA GLN A 408 -12.24 -0.62 -20.16
C GLN A 408 -11.79 -1.70 -19.14
N ARG A 409 -10.68 -2.38 -19.44
CA ARG A 409 -10.11 -3.42 -18.53
C ARG A 409 -9.56 -2.82 -17.24
N VAL A 410 -9.07 -1.60 -17.29
CA VAL A 410 -8.55 -0.85 -16.15
C VAL A 410 -9.16 0.54 -16.19
N THR A 411 -9.48 1.11 -15.04
CA THR A 411 -10.00 2.49 -14.93
C THR A 411 -8.96 3.51 -15.24
#